data_242fe538c3a3b90190620d4b504fb070
#
_entry.id   242fe538c3a3b90190620d4b504fb070
#
_cell.length_a   1.000
_cell.length_b   1.000
_cell.length_c   1.000
_cell.angle_alpha   90.00
_cell.angle_beta   90.00
_cell.angle_gamma   90.00
#
_symmetry.space_group_name_H-M   'P 1'
#
loop_
_entity.id
_entity.type
_entity.pdbx_description
1 polymer ?
#
loop_
_entity_poly.entity_id
_entity_poly.type
_entity_poly.pdbx_seq_one_letter_code
_entity_poly.pdbx_strand_id
1 'polypeptide(L)'
;METEGPFGEMYGYIGGKKEENFFMNVTSITHRNNPIIPNQFTGITRGCLTAPIEASLNNKYRAHFEDFIGLYYPLEFPGFCFINLEKTSTKKAFEIGKYISTSLKIAKITVLFDKDVDIHNLNEVLHALGSRWQPQRSTKMIENAPALSGDPSSIKKGEGNRVIIDATRNATESQHDKSFSKMNIECLKSEFPELLDGIDEKFKEII
;
A
#
# COMPACT_ATOMS: atom_id res chain seq x y z
N MET A 1 8.02 7.58 37.11
CA MET A 1 8.36 7.09 35.76
C MET A 1 8.58 5.61 35.87
N GLU A 2 8.21 4.86 34.85
CA GLU A 2 8.31 3.39 34.85
C GLU A 2 8.97 2.89 33.57
N THR A 3 9.47 1.67 33.62
CA THR A 3 10.05 1.04 32.44
C THR A 3 8.93 0.61 31.46
N GLU A 4 9.08 0.93 30.19
CA GLU A 4 8.18 0.54 29.13
C GLU A 4 8.87 -0.36 28.10
N GLY A 5 8.20 -1.43 27.69
CA GLY A 5 8.65 -2.34 26.64
C GLY A 5 9.66 -3.38 27.13
N PRO A 6 10.25 -4.13 26.16
CA PRO A 6 10.06 -3.99 24.72
C PRO A 6 8.70 -4.49 24.23
N PHE A 7 8.17 -3.88 23.17
CA PHE A 7 6.92 -4.29 22.51
C PHE A 7 7.12 -4.56 21.03
N GLY A 8 6.21 -5.34 20.43
CA GLY A 8 6.14 -5.48 18.99
C GLY A 8 5.75 -4.15 18.33
N GLU A 9 6.46 -3.77 17.27
CA GLU A 9 6.22 -2.58 16.49
C GLU A 9 5.46 -2.89 15.19
N MET A 10 4.87 -1.87 14.57
CA MET A 10 4.02 -2.02 13.38
C MET A 10 4.72 -2.73 12.21
N TYR A 11 6.02 -2.60 12.06
CA TYR A 11 6.81 -3.27 11.02
C TYR A 11 7.14 -4.74 11.34
N GLY A 12 6.63 -5.28 12.44
CA GLY A 12 6.86 -6.68 12.85
C GLY A 12 8.18 -6.91 13.60
N TYR A 13 8.87 -5.87 13.98
CA TYR A 13 10.09 -5.94 14.78
C TYR A 13 9.81 -5.64 16.26
N ILE A 14 10.73 -6.03 17.14
CA ILE A 14 10.69 -5.66 18.56
C ILE A 14 11.25 -4.25 18.73
N GLY A 15 10.46 -3.37 19.30
CA GLY A 15 10.89 -2.01 19.65
C GLY A 15 11.85 -1.96 20.83
N GLY A 16 12.49 -0.83 21.01
CA GLY A 16 13.43 -0.61 22.10
C GLY A 16 12.73 -0.47 23.46
N LYS A 17 13.39 -0.91 24.53
CA LYS A 17 13.01 -0.65 25.91
C LYS A 17 13.26 0.82 26.26
N LYS A 18 12.35 1.44 27.00
CA LYS A 18 12.55 2.75 27.62
C LYS A 18 12.57 2.60 29.11
N GLU A 19 13.64 3.06 29.77
CA GLU A 19 13.82 2.92 31.22
C GLU A 19 12.96 3.89 32.02
N GLU A 20 12.71 5.08 31.47
CA GLU A 20 11.92 6.13 32.14
C GLU A 20 10.85 6.64 31.19
N ASN A 21 9.63 6.18 31.36
CA ASN A 21 8.49 6.66 30.60
C ASN A 21 7.38 7.17 31.53
N PHE A 22 6.50 8.00 30.99
CA PHE A 22 5.34 8.46 31.73
C PHE A 22 4.36 7.32 31.95
N PHE A 23 3.70 7.33 33.08
CA PHE A 23 2.57 6.45 33.37
C PHE A 23 1.32 7.27 33.69
N MET A 24 0.18 6.65 33.55
CA MET A 24 -1.11 7.25 33.81
C MET A 24 -1.88 6.43 34.84
N ASN A 25 -2.35 7.10 35.93
CA ASN A 25 -3.26 6.49 36.84
C ASN A 25 -4.70 6.63 36.36
N VAL A 26 -5.35 5.51 36.07
CA VAL A 26 -6.75 5.50 35.65
C VAL A 26 -7.62 5.61 36.91
N THR A 27 -8.38 6.69 37.01
CA THR A 27 -9.27 6.95 38.16
C THR A 27 -10.71 6.51 37.94
N SER A 28 -11.12 6.37 36.68
CA SER A 28 -12.47 5.91 36.32
C SER A 28 -12.50 5.30 34.94
N ILE A 29 -13.30 4.25 34.75
CA ILE A 29 -13.56 3.61 33.46
C ILE A 29 -15.07 3.56 33.26
N THR A 30 -15.55 4.15 32.18
CA THR A 30 -16.95 4.06 31.74
C THR A 30 -17.06 3.18 30.51
N HIS A 31 -18.04 2.30 30.51
CA HIS A 31 -18.30 1.40 29.38
C HIS A 31 -19.79 1.07 29.29
N ARG A 32 -20.22 0.61 28.09
CA ARG A 32 -21.57 0.04 27.95
C ARG A 32 -21.67 -1.31 28.65
N ASN A 33 -22.89 -1.79 28.98
CA ASN A 33 -23.09 -3.04 29.71
C ASN A 33 -22.49 -4.27 29.02
N ASN A 34 -22.40 -4.37 27.74
CA ASN A 34 -21.73 -5.44 27.01
C ASN A 34 -20.67 -4.79 26.09
N PRO A 35 -19.49 -4.44 26.61
CA PRO A 35 -18.47 -3.76 25.82
C PRO A 35 -17.87 -4.69 24.76
N ILE A 36 -17.63 -4.13 23.57
CA ILE A 36 -16.80 -4.74 22.56
C ILE A 36 -15.44 -4.08 22.67
N ILE A 37 -14.43 -4.85 23.00
CA ILE A 37 -13.05 -4.37 23.18
C ILE A 37 -12.24 -4.87 21.97
N PRO A 38 -11.88 -4.01 21.02
CA PRO A 38 -10.95 -4.40 19.99
C PRO A 38 -9.58 -4.63 20.60
N ASN A 39 -8.99 -5.77 20.32
CA ASN A 39 -7.65 -6.11 20.77
C ASN A 39 -6.82 -6.65 19.62
N GLN A 40 -5.53 -6.30 19.61
CA GLN A 40 -4.61 -6.74 18.57
C GLN A 40 -3.18 -6.81 19.10
N PHE A 41 -2.38 -7.68 18.49
CA PHE A 41 -0.95 -7.73 18.72
C PHE A 41 -0.24 -6.90 17.63
N THR A 42 0.42 -5.83 18.04
CA THR A 42 1.15 -4.94 17.12
C THR A 42 2.21 -5.73 16.35
N GLY A 43 2.24 -5.54 15.03
CA GLY A 43 3.16 -6.26 14.13
C GLY A 43 2.74 -7.70 13.78
N ILE A 44 1.73 -8.27 14.45
CA ILE A 44 1.18 -9.61 14.18
C ILE A 44 -0.24 -9.52 13.66
N THR A 45 -1.14 -8.93 14.45
CA THR A 45 -2.52 -8.69 14.02
C THR A 45 -2.55 -7.44 13.16
N ARG A 46 -2.85 -7.62 11.88
CA ARG A 46 -2.89 -6.55 10.90
C ARG A 46 -4.34 -6.23 10.56
N GLY A 47 -4.64 -5.02 10.17
CA GLY A 47 -5.90 -4.68 9.52
C GLY A 47 -6.95 -3.96 10.31
N CYS A 48 -7.05 -4.13 11.59
CA CYS A 48 -8.17 -3.54 12.34
C CYS A 48 -8.15 -2.00 12.40
N LEU A 49 -6.97 -1.38 12.28
CA LEU A 49 -6.82 0.08 12.24
C LEU A 49 -6.76 0.62 10.81
N THR A 50 -6.24 -0.14 9.87
CA THR A 50 -6.00 0.35 8.50
C THR A 50 -7.25 0.35 7.66
N ALA A 51 -8.16 -0.63 7.80
CA ALA A 51 -9.36 -0.68 6.98
C ALA A 51 -10.26 0.57 7.10
N PRO A 52 -10.59 1.09 8.30
CA PRO A 52 -11.33 2.34 8.42
C PRO A 52 -10.56 3.56 7.90
N ILE A 53 -9.25 3.60 8.12
CA ILE A 53 -8.38 4.68 7.64
C ILE A 53 -8.32 4.66 6.11
N GLU A 54 -8.15 3.50 5.51
CA GLU A 54 -8.12 3.32 4.06
C GLU A 54 -9.41 3.80 3.39
N ALA A 55 -10.58 3.43 3.92
CA ALA A 55 -11.85 3.91 3.43
C ALA A 55 -11.96 5.44 3.49
N SER A 56 -11.54 6.04 4.60
CA SER A 56 -11.51 7.50 4.77
C SER A 56 -10.58 8.19 3.79
N LEU A 57 -9.39 7.63 3.58
CA LEU A 57 -8.40 8.16 2.64
C LEU A 57 -8.87 8.03 1.19
N ASN A 58 -9.47 6.91 0.82
CA ASN A 58 -10.06 6.71 -0.49
C ASN A 58 -11.12 7.77 -0.79
N ASN A 59 -12.02 8.05 0.14
CA ASN A 59 -13.03 9.10 -0.01
C ASN A 59 -12.39 10.49 -0.13
N LYS A 60 -11.41 10.81 0.70
CA LYS A 60 -10.67 12.06 0.67
C LYS A 60 -10.00 12.30 -0.68
N TYR A 61 -9.27 11.30 -1.20
CA TYR A 61 -8.49 11.48 -2.42
C TYR A 61 -9.35 11.43 -3.68
N ARG A 62 -10.47 10.69 -3.69
CA ARG A 62 -11.47 10.78 -4.78
C ARG A 62 -12.09 12.17 -4.88
N ALA A 63 -12.31 12.83 -3.77
CA ALA A 63 -12.81 14.21 -3.77
C ALA A 63 -11.74 15.23 -4.21
N HIS A 64 -10.47 14.87 -4.15
CA HIS A 64 -9.37 15.79 -4.45
C HIS A 64 -8.79 15.62 -5.86
N PHE A 65 -8.76 14.38 -6.37
CA PHE A 65 -8.20 14.05 -7.67
C PHE A 65 -9.20 13.29 -8.53
N GLU A 66 -9.55 13.86 -9.67
CA GLU A 66 -10.48 13.25 -10.64
C GLU A 66 -9.98 11.91 -11.17
N ASP A 67 -8.65 11.78 -11.39
CA ASP A 67 -8.04 10.55 -11.90
C ASP A 67 -7.76 9.49 -10.85
N PHE A 68 -8.06 9.74 -9.57
CA PHE A 68 -7.81 8.79 -8.50
C PHE A 68 -8.98 7.82 -8.36
N ILE A 69 -8.72 6.52 -8.50
CA ILE A 69 -9.71 5.45 -8.31
C ILE A 69 -9.69 4.93 -6.88
N GLY A 70 -8.52 4.55 -6.40
CA GLY A 70 -8.36 3.98 -5.08
C GLY A 70 -6.92 3.78 -4.66
N LEU A 71 -6.74 3.59 -3.37
CA LEU A 71 -5.48 3.15 -2.78
C LEU A 71 -5.70 1.93 -1.89
N TYR A 72 -4.65 1.16 -1.75
CA TYR A 72 -4.56 0.01 -0.87
C TYR A 72 -3.23 0.00 -0.12
N TYR A 73 -3.31 -0.22 1.17
CA TYR A 73 -2.16 -0.50 2.03
C TYR A 73 -2.11 -1.99 2.33
N PRO A 74 -1.20 -2.74 1.73
CA PRO A 74 -1.05 -4.15 2.07
C PRO A 74 -0.54 -4.27 3.50
N LEU A 75 -1.35 -4.89 4.33
CA LEU A 75 -1.07 -5.04 5.77
C LEU A 75 0.09 -5.99 6.04
N GLU A 76 0.28 -6.92 5.12
CA GLU A 76 1.35 -7.90 5.11
C GLU A 76 2.72 -7.27 4.81
N PHE A 77 2.71 -6.11 4.15
CA PHE A 77 3.92 -5.42 3.68
C PHE A 77 3.90 -3.95 4.10
N PRO A 78 4.17 -3.64 5.38
CA PRO A 78 4.17 -2.28 5.86
C PRO A 78 5.19 -1.43 5.08
N GLY A 79 4.79 -0.22 4.76
CA GLY A 79 5.60 0.71 3.96
C GLY A 79 5.19 0.80 2.49
N PHE A 80 4.44 -0.16 1.97
CA PHE A 80 3.86 -0.06 0.62
C PHE A 80 2.54 0.70 0.61
N CYS A 81 2.28 1.37 -0.51
CA CYS A 81 1.00 1.98 -0.86
C CYS A 81 0.79 1.77 -2.36
N PHE A 82 -0.24 1.04 -2.73
CA PHE A 82 -0.64 0.82 -4.10
C PHE A 82 -1.78 1.77 -4.46
N ILE A 83 -1.72 2.39 -5.63
CA ILE A 83 -2.68 3.40 -6.07
C ILE A 83 -3.15 3.07 -7.47
N ASN A 84 -4.47 2.97 -7.66
CA ASN A 84 -5.07 2.93 -8.98
C ASN A 84 -5.45 4.32 -9.47
N LEU A 85 -5.15 4.56 -10.73
CA LEU A 85 -5.47 5.78 -11.45
C LEU A 85 -6.28 5.49 -12.71
N GLU A 86 -7.16 6.40 -13.09
CA GLU A 86 -7.66 6.48 -14.46
C GLU A 86 -6.51 6.85 -15.40
N LYS A 87 -6.72 6.63 -16.70
CA LYS A 87 -5.70 6.97 -17.70
C LYS A 87 -5.33 8.45 -17.57
N THR A 88 -4.08 8.71 -17.19
CA THR A 88 -3.58 10.06 -16.97
C THR A 88 -2.15 10.20 -17.49
N SER A 89 -1.62 11.42 -17.58
CA SER A 89 -0.23 11.61 -17.98
C SER A 89 0.75 11.19 -16.86
N THR A 90 1.93 10.72 -17.24
CA THR A 90 3.02 10.39 -16.30
C THR A 90 3.31 11.54 -15.31
N LYS A 91 3.27 12.80 -15.79
CA LYS A 91 3.47 13.97 -14.93
C LYS A 91 2.40 14.05 -13.84
N LYS A 92 1.12 13.94 -14.21
CA LYS A 92 -0.01 14.01 -13.28
C LYS A 92 -0.02 12.80 -12.33
N ALA A 93 0.31 11.61 -12.82
CA ALA A 93 0.47 10.42 -11.99
C ALA A 93 1.51 10.64 -10.87
N PHE A 94 2.68 11.18 -11.20
CA PHE A 94 3.70 11.52 -10.19
C PHE A 94 3.26 12.64 -9.24
N GLU A 95 2.49 13.62 -9.67
CA GLU A 95 1.92 14.67 -8.81
C GLU A 95 0.98 14.07 -7.76
N ILE A 96 0.07 13.18 -8.19
CA ILE A 96 -0.84 12.45 -7.30
C ILE A 96 -0.05 11.56 -6.32
N GLY A 97 0.87 10.75 -6.84
CA GLY A 97 1.72 9.88 -6.03
C GLY A 97 2.53 10.65 -5.00
N LYS A 98 3.10 11.80 -5.37
CA LYS A 98 3.84 12.69 -4.45
C LYS A 98 2.95 13.23 -3.35
N TYR A 99 1.78 13.76 -3.70
CA TYR A 99 0.84 14.30 -2.72
C TYR A 99 0.42 13.24 -1.70
N ILE A 100 0.02 12.05 -2.17
CA ILE A 100 -0.41 10.95 -1.31
C ILE A 100 0.76 10.45 -0.46
N SER A 101 1.90 10.16 -1.06
CA SER A 101 3.08 9.68 -0.35
C SER A 101 3.53 10.64 0.75
N THR A 102 3.53 11.94 0.50
CA THR A 102 3.95 12.93 1.51
C THR A 102 2.92 13.13 2.62
N SER A 103 1.64 12.95 2.34
CA SER A 103 0.57 13.06 3.34
C SER A 103 0.47 11.83 4.26
N LEU A 104 1.04 10.70 3.87
CA LEU A 104 0.95 9.43 4.57
C LEU A 104 2.32 8.96 5.07
N LYS A 105 2.60 9.17 6.34
CA LYS A 105 3.91 8.86 6.93
C LYS A 105 4.34 7.40 6.78
N ILE A 106 3.40 6.47 6.64
CA ILE A 106 3.67 5.04 6.46
C ILE A 106 4.07 4.69 5.02
N ALA A 107 3.64 5.46 4.01
CA ALA A 107 3.88 5.17 2.60
C ALA A 107 5.32 5.47 2.20
N LYS A 108 6.22 4.51 2.39
CA LYS A 108 7.62 4.58 1.98
C LYS A 108 7.78 4.30 0.48
N ILE A 109 7.06 3.29 -0.01
CA ILE A 109 7.07 2.84 -1.39
C ILE A 109 5.66 3.01 -1.94
N THR A 110 5.48 3.99 -2.80
CA THR A 110 4.19 4.27 -3.46
C THR A 110 4.28 3.81 -4.91
N VAL A 111 3.38 2.92 -5.31
CA VAL A 111 3.34 2.39 -6.68
C VAL A 111 2.02 2.78 -7.33
N LEU A 112 2.10 3.33 -8.52
CA LEU A 112 0.96 3.81 -9.31
C LEU A 112 0.65 2.81 -10.41
N PHE A 113 -0.61 2.43 -10.54
CA PHE A 113 -1.13 1.50 -11.52
C PHE A 113 -2.33 2.10 -12.25
N ASP A 114 -2.59 1.62 -13.46
CA ASP A 114 -3.86 1.84 -14.12
C ASP A 114 -4.96 0.96 -13.51
N LYS A 115 -6.21 1.28 -13.80
CA LYS A 115 -7.40 0.58 -13.31
C LYS A 115 -7.53 -0.89 -13.69
N ASP A 116 -6.74 -1.35 -14.66
CA ASP A 116 -6.74 -2.75 -15.10
C ASP A 116 -5.94 -3.68 -14.19
N VAL A 117 -5.27 -3.15 -13.16
CA VAL A 117 -4.55 -3.92 -12.16
C VAL A 117 -5.37 -3.97 -10.87
N ASP A 118 -5.71 -5.15 -10.40
CA ASP A 118 -6.28 -5.30 -9.06
C ASP A 118 -5.18 -5.10 -8.02
N ILE A 119 -5.18 -3.93 -7.37
CA ILE A 119 -4.18 -3.56 -6.35
C ILE A 119 -4.30 -4.38 -5.06
N HIS A 120 -5.37 -5.16 -4.89
CA HIS A 120 -5.52 -6.11 -3.78
C HIS A 120 -4.97 -7.49 -4.13
N ASN A 121 -4.69 -7.77 -5.40
CA ASN A 121 -4.07 -8.99 -5.87
C ASN A 121 -2.56 -8.80 -6.07
N LEU A 122 -1.78 -9.33 -5.14
CA LEU A 122 -0.32 -9.17 -5.16
C LEU A 122 0.32 -9.75 -6.44
N ASN A 123 -0.23 -10.81 -7.01
CA ASN A 123 0.29 -11.40 -8.24
C ASN A 123 0.14 -10.43 -9.42
N GLU A 124 -1.00 -9.74 -9.53
CA GLU A 124 -1.20 -8.71 -10.55
C GLU A 124 -0.32 -7.49 -10.33
N VAL A 125 -0.19 -7.06 -9.07
CA VAL A 125 0.73 -5.98 -8.69
C VAL A 125 2.17 -6.29 -9.10
N LEU A 126 2.68 -7.46 -8.74
CA LEU A 126 4.05 -7.86 -9.09
C LEU A 126 4.23 -8.05 -10.59
N HIS A 127 3.23 -8.62 -11.28
CA HIS A 127 3.25 -8.75 -12.72
C HIS A 127 3.31 -7.38 -13.41
N ALA A 128 2.43 -6.45 -13.02
CA ALA A 128 2.42 -5.10 -13.58
C ALA A 128 3.73 -4.35 -13.28
N LEU A 129 4.26 -4.50 -12.06
CA LEU A 129 5.53 -3.90 -11.68
C LEU A 129 6.67 -4.44 -12.53
N GLY A 130 6.77 -5.76 -12.69
CA GLY A 130 7.82 -6.40 -13.49
C GLY A 130 7.75 -6.08 -14.99
N SER A 131 6.53 -5.87 -15.52
CA SER A 131 6.32 -5.67 -16.96
C SER A 131 6.26 -4.21 -17.41
N ARG A 132 5.89 -3.26 -16.51
CA ARG A 132 5.63 -1.86 -16.88
C ARG A 132 6.65 -0.87 -16.32
N TRP A 133 7.25 -1.19 -15.17
CA TRP A 133 8.19 -0.28 -14.52
C TRP A 133 9.55 -0.27 -15.20
N GLN A 134 10.06 0.93 -15.47
CA GLN A 134 11.43 1.16 -15.93
C GLN A 134 12.15 2.03 -14.89
N PRO A 135 13.08 1.48 -14.10
CA PRO A 135 13.62 2.12 -12.89
C PRO A 135 14.11 3.55 -13.11
N GLN A 136 14.86 3.81 -14.16
CA GLN A 136 15.45 5.13 -14.40
C GLN A 136 14.40 6.21 -14.70
N ARG A 137 13.44 5.93 -15.59
CA ARG A 137 12.49 6.94 -16.07
C ARG A 137 11.19 6.99 -15.27
N SER A 138 10.84 5.87 -14.63
CA SER A 138 9.54 5.69 -13.97
C SER A 138 9.66 5.66 -12.44
N THR A 139 10.72 6.27 -11.90
CA THR A 139 10.95 6.38 -10.44
C THR A 139 11.25 7.80 -10.04
N LYS A 140 10.66 8.23 -8.93
CA LYS A 140 11.02 9.48 -8.27
C LYS A 140 11.32 9.23 -6.79
N MET A 141 12.43 9.77 -6.33
CA MET A 141 12.81 9.78 -4.92
C MET A 141 12.33 11.08 -4.26
N ILE A 142 11.92 10.98 -3.00
CA ILE A 142 11.65 12.11 -2.13
C ILE A 142 12.56 11.94 -0.91
N GLU A 143 13.52 12.83 -0.79
CA GLU A 143 14.48 12.83 0.31
C GLU A 143 13.95 13.59 1.52
N ASN A 144 14.44 13.23 2.71
CA ASN A 144 14.16 13.92 3.98
C ASN A 144 12.66 14.14 4.25
N ALA A 145 11.84 13.14 3.91
CA ALA A 145 10.41 13.18 4.13
C ALA A 145 10.05 12.74 5.56
N PRO A 146 8.96 13.29 6.13
CA PRO A 146 8.46 12.81 7.42
C PRO A 146 8.14 11.32 7.36
N ALA A 147 8.70 10.51 8.26
CA ALA A 147 8.49 9.08 8.36
C ALA A 147 7.88 8.69 9.71
N LEU A 148 7.45 7.45 9.84
CA LEU A 148 7.06 6.91 11.14
C LEU A 148 8.30 6.78 12.03
N SER A 149 8.15 7.11 13.30
CA SER A 149 9.25 7.02 14.27
C SER A 149 9.71 5.58 14.54
N GLY A 150 8.89 4.60 14.21
CA GLY A 150 9.19 3.17 14.32
C GLY A 150 9.69 2.53 13.02
N ASP A 151 10.04 3.31 12.00
CA ASP A 151 10.65 2.77 10.77
C ASP A 151 12.07 2.25 11.05
N PRO A 152 12.31 0.92 10.99
CA PRO A 152 13.59 0.34 11.37
C PRO A 152 14.74 0.69 10.43
N SER A 153 14.45 1.19 9.25
CA SER A 153 15.45 1.59 8.25
C SER A 153 15.82 3.06 8.31
N SER A 154 15.16 3.85 9.16
CA SER A 154 15.45 5.27 9.30
C SER A 154 16.72 5.49 10.10
N ILE A 155 17.66 6.28 9.54
CA ILE A 155 18.88 6.68 10.26
C ILE A 155 18.53 7.69 11.36
N LYS A 156 17.59 8.58 11.06
CA LYS A 156 17.09 9.58 12.02
C LYS A 156 15.61 9.33 12.29
N LYS A 157 15.25 9.26 13.56
CA LYS A 157 13.87 9.00 14.00
C LYS A 157 12.90 10.03 13.41
N GLY A 158 11.87 9.53 12.72
CA GLY A 158 10.82 10.35 12.13
C GLY A 158 11.19 11.01 10.79
N GLU A 159 12.35 10.69 10.22
CA GLU A 159 12.81 11.19 8.93
C GLU A 159 13.30 10.03 8.05
N GLY A 160 12.93 10.04 6.80
CA GLY A 160 13.29 8.97 5.86
C GLY A 160 13.14 9.41 4.42
N ASN A 161 13.50 8.51 3.51
CA ASN A 161 13.31 8.73 2.09
C ASN A 161 12.11 7.93 1.60
N ARG A 162 11.51 8.37 0.50
CA ARG A 162 10.38 7.71 -0.14
C ARG A 162 10.65 7.49 -1.60
N VAL A 163 10.02 6.51 -2.16
CA VAL A 163 10.05 6.26 -3.59
C VAL A 163 8.64 6.24 -4.15
N ILE A 164 8.47 6.87 -5.31
CA ILE A 164 7.26 6.78 -6.13
C ILE A 164 7.64 6.06 -7.40
N ILE A 165 6.94 5.00 -7.71
CA ILE A 165 7.12 4.15 -8.88
C ILE A 165 5.89 4.30 -9.77
N ASP A 166 6.09 4.70 -11.01
CA ASP A 166 5.04 4.72 -12.03
C ASP A 166 5.10 3.41 -12.82
N ALA A 167 4.15 2.52 -12.54
CA ALA A 167 3.91 1.28 -13.26
C ALA A 167 2.61 1.35 -14.10
N THR A 168 2.19 2.54 -14.47
CA THR A 168 1.11 2.74 -15.44
C THR A 168 1.58 2.42 -16.85
N ARG A 169 0.64 2.21 -17.78
CA ARG A 169 0.95 2.00 -19.20
C ARG A 169 1.62 3.21 -19.83
N ASN A 170 1.38 4.42 -19.34
CA ASN A 170 2.06 5.62 -19.82
C ASN A 170 3.58 5.57 -19.58
N ALA A 171 4.01 4.91 -18.49
CA ALA A 171 5.43 4.71 -18.20
C ALA A 171 6.12 3.79 -19.22
N THR A 172 5.34 2.99 -19.94
CA THR A 172 5.81 2.07 -20.99
C THR A 172 5.71 2.63 -22.40
N GLU A 173 5.40 3.92 -22.60
CA GLU A 173 5.44 4.55 -23.93
C GLU A 173 6.82 4.39 -24.58
N SER A 174 7.10 3.16 -24.95
CA SER A 174 8.16 2.80 -25.87
C SER A 174 7.64 2.98 -27.29
N GLN A 175 8.54 3.21 -28.21
CA GLN A 175 8.24 3.29 -29.66
C GLN A 175 7.69 1.97 -30.23
N HIS A 176 7.60 0.92 -29.40
CA HIS A 176 7.08 -0.38 -29.77
C HIS A 176 5.62 -0.48 -29.35
N ASP A 177 4.80 -0.44 -30.35
CA ASP A 177 3.39 -0.77 -30.42
C ASP A 177 2.49 -0.45 -29.21
N LYS A 178 1.47 0.32 -29.50
CA LYS A 178 0.38 0.74 -28.61
C LYS A 178 -0.52 -0.42 -28.15
N SER A 179 -0.16 -1.65 -28.46
CA SER A 179 -0.95 -2.86 -28.21
C SER A 179 -0.62 -3.62 -26.92
N PHE A 180 0.08 -3.02 -25.97
CA PHE A 180 0.08 -3.51 -24.57
C PHE A 180 -1.31 -3.38 -23.96
N SER A 181 -2.30 -4.04 -24.59
CA SER A 181 -3.66 -3.67 -24.29
C SER A 181 -4.34 -4.61 -23.32
N LYS A 182 -3.98 -5.87 -23.26
CA LYS A 182 -4.66 -6.83 -22.40
C LYS A 182 -3.70 -7.89 -21.85
N MET A 183 -3.93 -8.34 -20.64
CA MET A 183 -3.30 -9.54 -20.11
C MET A 183 -3.69 -10.73 -21.01
N ASN A 184 -2.77 -11.65 -21.27
CA ASN A 184 -3.05 -12.85 -22.06
C ASN A 184 -4.28 -13.61 -21.55
N ILE A 185 -4.46 -13.68 -20.23
CA ILE A 185 -5.60 -14.34 -19.61
C ILE A 185 -6.92 -13.65 -19.92
N GLU A 186 -6.94 -12.31 -20.07
CA GLU A 186 -8.16 -11.58 -20.45
C GLU A 186 -8.52 -11.84 -21.91
N CYS A 187 -7.50 -11.94 -22.79
CA CYS A 187 -7.71 -12.33 -24.17
C CYS A 187 -8.25 -13.76 -24.28
N LEU A 188 -7.65 -14.71 -23.54
CA LEU A 188 -8.11 -16.09 -23.50
C LEU A 188 -9.55 -16.20 -22.97
N LYS A 189 -9.88 -15.51 -21.89
CA LYS A 189 -11.25 -15.49 -21.33
C LYS A 189 -12.26 -14.88 -22.30
N SER A 190 -11.86 -13.90 -23.11
CA SER A 190 -12.77 -13.26 -24.06
C SER A 190 -12.94 -14.05 -25.36
N GLU A 191 -11.90 -14.72 -25.85
CA GLU A 191 -11.89 -15.45 -27.12
C GLU A 191 -12.25 -16.93 -26.95
N PHE A 192 -11.87 -17.52 -25.80
CA PHE A 192 -12.05 -18.94 -25.50
C PHE A 192 -12.51 -19.15 -24.05
N PRO A 193 -13.71 -18.69 -23.66
CA PRO A 193 -14.17 -18.76 -22.27
C PRO A 193 -14.18 -20.19 -21.72
N GLU A 194 -14.54 -21.17 -22.54
CA GLU A 194 -14.60 -22.58 -22.14
C GLU A 194 -13.23 -23.24 -21.89
N LEU A 195 -12.13 -22.65 -22.36
CA LEU A 195 -10.78 -23.19 -22.16
C LEU A 195 -10.33 -23.13 -20.71
N LEU A 196 -10.85 -22.17 -19.96
CA LEU A 196 -10.51 -21.92 -18.56
C LEU A 196 -11.55 -22.46 -17.60
N ASP A 197 -12.72 -22.87 -18.11
CA ASP A 197 -13.76 -23.48 -17.30
C ASP A 197 -13.28 -24.81 -16.70
N GLY A 198 -13.29 -24.89 -15.37
CA GLY A 198 -12.88 -26.07 -14.62
C GLY A 198 -11.37 -26.23 -14.39
N ILE A 199 -10.51 -25.33 -14.91
CA ILE A 199 -9.07 -25.36 -14.57
C ILE A 199 -8.88 -25.08 -13.09
N ASP A 200 -9.53 -24.06 -12.56
CA ASP A 200 -9.45 -23.68 -11.15
C ASP A 200 -9.93 -24.79 -10.21
N GLU A 201 -10.96 -25.53 -10.61
CA GLU A 201 -11.43 -26.68 -9.82
C GLU A 201 -10.49 -27.87 -9.92
N LYS A 202 -9.94 -28.13 -11.10
CA LYS A 202 -9.09 -29.29 -11.36
C LYS A 202 -7.69 -29.18 -10.75
N PHE A 203 -7.21 -27.96 -10.56
CA PHE A 203 -5.85 -27.67 -10.04
C PHE A 203 -5.87 -26.93 -8.71
N LYS A 204 -7.01 -26.85 -8.05
CA LYS A 204 -7.18 -26.15 -6.76
C LYS A 204 -6.26 -26.63 -5.64
N GLU A 205 -5.74 -27.85 -5.74
CA GLU A 205 -4.80 -28.43 -4.78
C GLU A 205 -3.31 -28.18 -5.15
N ILE A 206 -3.05 -27.56 -6.32
CA ILE A 206 -1.70 -27.36 -6.85
C ILE A 206 -1.31 -25.88 -6.84
N ILE A 207 -2.28 -24.98 -6.75
CA ILE A 207 -2.13 -23.53 -6.69
C ILE A 207 -2.53 -23.04 -5.28
#